data_abc834e775c1654aa4ebb5b52edef91d
#
_entry.id   abc834e775c1654aa4ebb5b52edef91d
#
_cell.length_a   1.000
_cell.length_b   1.000
_cell.length_c   1.000
_cell.angle_alpha   90.00
_cell.angle_beta   90.00
_cell.angle_gamma   90.00
#
_symmetry.space_group_name_H-M   'P 1'
#
loop_
_entity.id
_entity.type
_entity.pdbx_description
1 polymer ?
#
loop_
_entity_poly.entity_id
_entity_poly.type
_entity_poly.pdbx_seq_one_letter_code
_entity_poly.pdbx_strand_id
1 'polypeptide(L)'
;MILFILLVLTIIAAILCIILINSNQKKKIIANAESVLRWNSTGITIAGVTSIIGTDNMHLNTPFDLALDYQGTMFIADRNNHRIQKYVRGSINGTTVAGFGNGTSSTSLYGLNQPSHIIVDDEENLYISNHGTHKVLSWSHNALSGIVVAGFGKKKKDGYLRHRKS
;
A
#
# COMPACT_ATOMS: atom_id res chain seq x y z
N MET A 1 -51.75 -45.38 -21.56
CA MET A 1 -51.12 -44.33 -22.38
C MET A 1 -51.25 -42.94 -21.76
N ILE A 2 -52.44 -42.47 -21.42
CA ILE A 2 -52.66 -41.12 -20.83
C ILE A 2 -51.94 -40.93 -19.49
N LEU A 3 -51.94 -41.91 -18.58
CA LEU A 3 -51.26 -41.83 -17.28
C LEU A 3 -49.73 -41.68 -17.42
N PHE A 4 -49.13 -42.37 -18.39
CA PHE A 4 -47.72 -42.28 -18.69
C PHE A 4 -47.29 -40.89 -19.23
N ILE A 5 -48.12 -40.31 -20.07
CA ILE A 5 -47.91 -38.95 -20.63
C ILE A 5 -47.99 -37.90 -19.53
N LEU A 6 -48.97 -38.01 -18.60
CA LEU A 6 -49.08 -37.12 -17.45
C LEU A 6 -47.86 -37.22 -16.52
N LEU A 7 -47.35 -38.42 -16.26
CA LEU A 7 -46.14 -38.62 -15.45
C LEU A 7 -44.91 -37.97 -16.10
N VAL A 8 -44.73 -38.14 -17.39
CA VAL A 8 -43.62 -37.52 -18.14
C VAL A 8 -43.67 -36.00 -18.11
N LEU A 9 -44.88 -35.43 -18.29
CA LEU A 9 -45.07 -33.96 -18.22
C LEU A 9 -44.80 -33.42 -16.83
N THR A 10 -45.16 -34.11 -15.75
CA THR A 10 -44.82 -33.65 -14.38
C THR A 10 -43.36 -33.70 -14.10
N ILE A 11 -42.63 -34.72 -14.59
CA ILE A 11 -41.17 -34.82 -14.45
C ILE A 11 -40.47 -33.70 -15.23
N ILE A 12 -40.88 -33.40 -16.44
CA ILE A 12 -40.35 -32.32 -17.25
C ILE A 12 -40.59 -30.99 -16.56
N ALA A 13 -41.78 -30.73 -16.02
CA ALA A 13 -42.10 -29.52 -15.30
C ALA A 13 -41.21 -29.34 -14.04
N ALA A 14 -40.98 -30.44 -13.29
CA ALA A 14 -40.09 -30.41 -12.14
C ALA A 14 -38.64 -30.13 -12.50
N ILE A 15 -38.12 -30.69 -13.58
CA ILE A 15 -36.77 -30.44 -14.08
C ILE A 15 -36.62 -28.99 -14.51
N LEU A 16 -37.58 -28.45 -15.26
CA LEU A 16 -37.58 -27.04 -15.67
C LEU A 16 -37.63 -26.10 -14.48
N CYS A 17 -38.42 -26.41 -13.47
CA CYS A 17 -38.48 -25.64 -12.24
C CYS A 17 -37.14 -25.61 -11.51
N ILE A 18 -36.45 -26.77 -11.39
CA ILE A 18 -35.11 -26.86 -10.78
C ILE A 18 -34.08 -26.03 -11.58
N ILE A 19 -34.12 -26.10 -12.92
CA ILE A 19 -33.21 -25.32 -13.79
C ILE A 19 -33.44 -23.80 -13.60
N LEU A 20 -34.69 -23.37 -13.51
CA LEU A 20 -35.06 -21.97 -13.30
C LEU A 20 -34.62 -21.47 -11.91
N ILE A 21 -34.82 -22.29 -10.86
CA ILE A 21 -34.36 -21.98 -9.49
C ILE A 21 -32.85 -21.82 -9.48
N ASN A 22 -32.11 -22.77 -10.07
CA ASN A 22 -30.64 -22.71 -10.14
C ASN A 22 -30.13 -21.49 -10.92
N SER A 23 -30.78 -21.12 -12.02
CA SER A 23 -30.41 -19.93 -12.79
C SER A 23 -30.64 -18.64 -12.02
N ASN A 24 -31.75 -18.55 -11.27
CA ASN A 24 -32.07 -17.40 -10.42
C ASN A 24 -31.11 -17.29 -9.22
N GLN A 25 -30.74 -18.42 -8.60
CA GLN A 25 -29.73 -18.43 -7.52
C GLN A 25 -28.36 -17.99 -8.03
N LYS A 26 -27.93 -18.46 -9.20
CA LYS A 26 -26.69 -17.99 -9.84
C LYS A 26 -26.70 -16.47 -10.11
N LYS A 27 -27.81 -15.95 -10.67
CA LYS A 27 -27.97 -14.50 -10.89
C LYS A 27 -27.88 -13.70 -9.58
N LYS A 28 -28.52 -14.19 -8.51
CA LYS A 28 -28.48 -13.54 -7.19
C LYS A 28 -27.08 -13.56 -6.58
N ILE A 29 -26.34 -14.66 -6.73
CA ILE A 29 -24.95 -14.77 -6.26
C ILE A 29 -24.05 -13.79 -7.03
N ILE A 30 -24.16 -13.73 -8.36
CA ILE A 30 -23.39 -12.81 -9.20
C ILE A 30 -23.72 -11.35 -8.85
N ALA A 31 -24.99 -11.00 -8.73
CA ALA A 31 -25.41 -9.64 -8.36
C ALA A 31 -24.90 -9.24 -6.96
N ASN A 32 -24.89 -10.15 -5.99
CA ASN A 32 -24.33 -9.91 -4.67
C ASN A 32 -22.79 -9.76 -4.73
N ALA A 33 -22.11 -10.59 -5.53
CA ALA A 33 -20.65 -10.50 -5.72
C ALA A 33 -20.26 -9.17 -6.37
N GLU A 34 -21.00 -8.72 -7.40
CA GLU A 34 -20.77 -7.42 -8.04
C GLU A 34 -21.02 -6.24 -7.07
N SER A 35 -22.01 -6.36 -6.16
CA SER A 35 -22.25 -5.32 -5.16
C SER A 35 -21.15 -5.23 -4.10
N VAL A 36 -20.51 -6.35 -3.75
CA VAL A 36 -19.41 -6.41 -2.77
C VAL A 36 -18.09 -5.89 -3.35
N LEU A 37 -17.89 -6.04 -4.67
CA LEU A 37 -16.67 -5.62 -5.37
C LEU A 37 -16.77 -4.22 -6.00
N ARG A 38 -17.84 -3.46 -5.75
CA ARG A 38 -17.94 -2.10 -6.24
C ARG A 38 -17.06 -1.16 -5.43
N TRP A 39 -16.06 -0.61 -6.07
CA TRP A 39 -15.31 0.53 -5.55
C TRP A 39 -16.25 1.73 -5.44
N ASN A 40 -16.10 2.49 -4.33
CA ASN A 40 -16.77 3.78 -4.24
C ASN A 40 -16.20 4.69 -5.34
N SER A 41 -17.07 5.28 -6.16
CA SER A 41 -16.66 6.22 -7.21
C SER A 41 -16.11 7.54 -6.65
N THR A 42 -16.36 7.81 -5.37
CA THR A 42 -15.87 9.00 -4.67
C THR A 42 -14.73 8.62 -3.75
N GLY A 43 -13.51 9.10 -4.06
CA GLY A 43 -12.36 8.98 -3.17
C GLY A 43 -12.49 9.94 -1.98
N ILE A 44 -11.91 9.53 -0.83
CA ILE A 44 -11.75 10.40 0.34
C ILE A 44 -10.26 10.57 0.62
N THR A 45 -9.86 11.77 1.02
CA THR A 45 -8.50 12.04 1.47
C THR A 45 -8.32 11.46 2.87
N ILE A 46 -7.35 10.54 3.02
CA ILE A 46 -7.05 9.86 4.29
C ILE A 46 -5.77 10.35 4.95
N ALA A 47 -4.91 11.08 4.21
CA ALA A 47 -3.70 11.72 4.71
C ALA A 47 -3.36 12.92 3.82
N GLY A 48 -2.76 13.95 4.40
CA GLY A 48 -2.47 15.20 3.70
C GLY A 48 -3.71 16.09 3.57
N VAL A 49 -3.51 17.28 3.02
CA VAL A 49 -4.57 18.25 2.71
C VAL A 49 -4.66 18.43 1.20
N THR A 50 -5.86 18.26 0.66
CA THR A 50 -6.09 18.30 -0.79
C THR A 50 -5.59 19.61 -1.40
N SER A 51 -4.72 19.49 -2.39
CA SER A 51 -4.15 20.62 -3.15
C SER A 51 -3.29 21.60 -2.35
N ILE A 52 -2.93 21.27 -1.10
CA ILE A 52 -2.06 22.10 -0.27
C ILE A 52 -0.83 21.31 0.13
N ILE A 53 0.35 21.81 -0.23
CA ILE A 53 1.64 21.23 0.17
C ILE A 53 2.13 21.90 1.46
N GLY A 54 2.87 21.16 2.29
CA GLY A 54 3.47 21.72 3.50
C GLY A 54 4.35 20.71 4.22
N THR A 55 5.03 21.16 5.27
CA THR A 55 5.98 20.35 6.07
C THR A 55 5.49 20.05 7.47
N ASP A 56 4.34 20.60 7.87
CA ASP A 56 3.74 20.27 9.16
C ASP A 56 3.17 18.84 9.20
N ASN A 57 2.52 18.49 10.30
CA ASN A 57 2.00 17.14 10.53
C ASN A 57 0.76 16.78 9.69
N MET A 58 0.07 17.79 9.13
CA MET A 58 -1.13 17.57 8.32
C MET A 58 -0.83 17.53 6.84
N HIS A 59 0.27 18.11 6.39
CA HIS A 59 0.58 18.29 4.97
C HIS A 59 1.64 17.30 4.48
N LEU A 60 1.54 17.00 3.19
CA LEU A 60 2.51 16.21 2.42
C LEU A 60 2.99 17.02 1.22
N ASN A 61 4.14 16.64 0.66
CA ASN A 61 4.66 17.23 -0.55
C ASN A 61 5.18 16.14 -1.49
N THR A 62 4.41 15.88 -2.54
CA THR A 62 4.71 14.81 -3.51
C THR A 62 4.88 13.45 -2.81
N PRO A 63 3.85 12.93 -2.12
CA PRO A 63 3.89 11.59 -1.58
C PRO A 63 4.07 10.60 -2.74
N PHE A 64 5.05 9.70 -2.61
CA PHE A 64 5.46 8.86 -3.73
C PHE A 64 5.06 7.39 -3.55
N ASP A 65 5.08 6.92 -2.31
CA ASP A 65 4.74 5.54 -1.96
C ASP A 65 4.14 5.46 -0.56
N LEU A 66 3.40 4.40 -0.29
CA LEU A 66 2.87 4.10 1.03
C LEU A 66 2.98 2.61 1.36
N ALA A 67 3.21 2.30 2.62
CA ALA A 67 3.13 0.96 3.18
C ALA A 67 2.14 0.93 4.33
N LEU A 68 1.51 -0.21 4.55
CA LEU A 68 0.61 -0.45 5.69
C LEU A 68 1.20 -1.54 6.57
N ASP A 69 1.16 -1.34 7.89
CA ASP A 69 1.36 -2.43 8.82
C ASP A 69 0.08 -3.27 8.99
N TYR A 70 0.17 -4.36 9.76
CA TYR A 70 -0.98 -5.25 10.01
C TYR A 70 -2.10 -4.60 10.84
N GLN A 71 -1.84 -3.47 11.50
CA GLN A 71 -2.84 -2.69 12.24
C GLN A 71 -3.55 -1.66 11.35
N GLY A 72 -3.09 -1.49 10.11
CA GLY A 72 -3.59 -0.51 9.16
C GLY A 72 -3.06 0.90 9.39
N THR A 73 -1.92 1.04 10.10
CA THR A 73 -1.14 2.27 10.16
C THR A 73 -0.45 2.51 8.83
N MET A 74 -0.54 3.73 8.30
CA MET A 74 0.11 4.10 7.04
C MET A 74 1.47 4.75 7.31
N PHE A 75 2.46 4.30 6.52
CA PHE A 75 3.77 4.93 6.41
C PHE A 75 3.89 5.50 5.00
N ILE A 76 4.12 6.80 4.87
CA ILE A 76 4.11 7.52 3.60
C ILE A 76 5.50 8.09 3.31
N ALA A 77 6.05 7.78 2.14
CA ALA A 77 7.25 8.42 1.63
C ALA A 77 6.90 9.84 1.13
N ASP A 78 7.04 10.82 2.01
CA ASP A 78 6.81 12.25 1.77
C ASP A 78 8.03 12.85 1.08
N ARG A 79 8.14 12.55 -0.22
CA ARG A 79 9.35 12.64 -1.03
C ARG A 79 10.02 14.00 -1.00
N ASN A 80 9.29 15.06 -1.31
CA ASN A 80 9.85 16.40 -1.40
C ASN A 80 10.01 17.08 -0.02
N ASN A 81 9.46 16.49 1.02
CA ASN A 81 9.73 16.84 2.41
C ASN A 81 10.82 15.96 3.05
N HIS A 82 11.44 15.07 2.25
CA HIS A 82 12.61 14.28 2.67
C HIS A 82 12.41 13.48 3.97
N ARG A 83 11.20 12.93 4.18
CA ARG A 83 10.81 12.24 5.42
C ARG A 83 9.86 11.07 5.16
N ILE A 84 9.70 10.20 6.16
CA ILE A 84 8.60 9.23 6.24
C ILE A 84 7.63 9.70 7.31
N GLN A 85 6.35 9.81 6.95
CA GLN A 85 5.25 10.15 7.84
C GLN A 85 4.44 8.91 8.20
N LYS A 86 4.20 8.70 9.50
CA LYS A 86 3.32 7.66 10.04
C LYS A 86 1.96 8.25 10.36
N TYR A 87 0.89 7.68 9.81
CA TYR A 87 -0.50 8.03 10.11
C TYR A 87 -1.19 6.83 10.76
N VAL A 88 -1.54 6.94 12.02
CA VAL A 88 -2.38 5.95 12.69
C VAL A 88 -3.78 5.98 12.08
N ARG A 89 -4.42 4.83 11.98
CA ARG A 89 -5.76 4.71 11.38
C ARG A 89 -6.76 5.71 12.00
N GLY A 90 -7.38 6.51 11.14
CA GLY A 90 -8.34 7.55 11.54
C GLY A 90 -7.72 8.87 12.00
N SER A 91 -6.39 9.00 12.08
CA SER A 91 -5.71 10.25 12.36
C SER A 91 -5.55 11.08 11.09
N ILE A 92 -5.81 12.38 11.20
CA ILE A 92 -5.50 13.39 10.17
C ILE A 92 -4.08 13.97 10.32
N ASN A 93 -3.44 13.70 11.46
CA ASN A 93 -2.08 14.16 11.76
C ASN A 93 -1.09 13.03 11.64
N GLY A 94 -0.03 13.25 10.87
CA GLY A 94 1.10 12.36 10.77
C GLY A 94 2.16 12.63 11.84
N THR A 95 3.06 11.68 12.03
CA THR A 95 4.26 11.79 12.84
C THR A 95 5.46 11.43 11.99
N THR A 96 6.51 12.26 12.00
CA THR A 96 7.76 11.91 11.29
C THR A 96 8.48 10.79 12.05
N VAL A 97 8.70 9.67 11.36
CA VAL A 97 9.36 8.48 11.91
C VAL A 97 10.74 8.23 11.31
N ALA A 98 11.05 8.84 10.17
CA ALA A 98 12.39 8.84 9.58
C ALA A 98 12.60 10.13 8.77
N GLY A 99 13.83 10.65 8.79
CA GLY A 99 14.14 11.97 8.24
C GLY A 99 13.86 13.10 9.23
N PHE A 100 13.97 14.33 8.76
CA PHE A 100 13.73 15.52 9.59
C PHE A 100 12.30 16.04 9.43
N GLY A 101 11.61 16.33 10.54
CA GLY A 101 10.23 16.81 10.54
C GLY A 101 10.02 18.15 9.84
N ASN A 102 11.05 18.96 9.72
CA ASN A 102 11.02 20.26 9.05
C ASN A 102 11.20 20.19 7.52
N GLY A 103 11.29 18.98 6.96
CA GLY A 103 11.44 18.79 5.51
C GLY A 103 12.87 19.06 4.96
N THR A 104 13.87 19.18 5.81
CA THR A 104 15.26 19.37 5.38
C THR A 104 15.84 18.08 4.83
N SER A 105 16.41 18.13 3.61
CA SER A 105 17.14 17.01 3.02
C SER A 105 18.46 16.75 3.71
N SER A 106 18.88 15.47 3.76
CA SER A 106 20.18 15.11 4.29
C SER A 106 20.79 13.90 3.59
N THR A 107 22.09 13.91 3.44
CA THR A 107 22.90 12.77 2.97
C THR A 107 23.48 11.94 4.13
N SER A 108 23.31 12.40 5.37
CA SER A 108 23.70 11.67 6.58
C SER A 108 22.72 10.55 6.89
N LEU A 109 23.08 9.65 7.81
CA LEU A 109 22.20 8.57 8.25
C LEU A 109 21.10 9.03 9.19
N TYR A 110 21.11 10.28 9.66
CA TYR A 110 20.08 10.89 10.50
C TYR A 110 18.93 11.49 9.70
N GLY A 111 19.07 11.61 8.40
CA GLY A 111 18.04 12.20 7.52
C GLY A 111 17.88 11.44 6.21
N LEU A 112 16.94 11.92 5.42
CA LEU A 112 16.61 11.36 4.12
C LEU A 112 16.80 12.41 2.99
N ASN A 113 16.89 11.93 1.77
CA ASN A 113 16.88 12.76 0.57
C ASN A 113 16.02 12.09 -0.50
N GLN A 114 14.84 12.65 -0.76
CA GLN A 114 13.86 12.16 -1.73
C GLN A 114 13.56 10.66 -1.58
N PRO A 115 13.06 10.19 -0.42
CA PRO A 115 12.64 8.81 -0.27
C PRO A 115 11.56 8.49 -1.32
N SER A 116 11.64 7.31 -1.95
CA SER A 116 10.74 6.95 -3.06
C SER A 116 9.90 5.72 -2.78
N HIS A 117 10.45 4.70 -2.13
CA HIS A 117 9.72 3.48 -1.80
C HIS A 117 9.98 3.09 -0.36
N ILE A 118 9.00 2.40 0.23
CA ILE A 118 9.02 2.01 1.64
C ILE A 118 8.39 0.63 1.81
N ILE A 119 9.00 -0.17 2.69
CA ILE A 119 8.44 -1.41 3.21
C ILE A 119 8.47 -1.29 4.73
N VAL A 120 7.45 -1.79 5.39
CA VAL A 120 7.37 -1.93 6.85
C VAL A 120 7.28 -3.41 7.20
N ASP A 121 8.05 -3.86 8.20
CA ASP A 121 7.96 -5.21 8.74
C ASP A 121 7.06 -5.27 9.99
N ASP A 122 6.89 -6.47 10.55
CA ASP A 122 5.98 -6.72 11.68
C ASP A 122 6.45 -6.04 12.98
N GLU A 123 7.74 -5.67 13.08
CA GLU A 123 8.34 -4.92 14.20
C GLU A 123 8.34 -3.40 13.96
N GLU A 124 7.66 -2.92 12.91
CA GLU A 124 7.66 -1.52 12.45
C GLU A 124 9.06 -1.00 12.04
N ASN A 125 10.00 -1.86 11.65
CA ASN A 125 11.21 -1.41 10.99
C ASN A 125 10.91 -1.04 9.54
N LEU A 126 11.50 0.04 9.07
CA LEU A 126 11.29 0.56 7.73
C LEU A 126 12.49 0.25 6.84
N TYR A 127 12.22 -0.21 5.61
CA TYR A 127 13.22 -0.32 4.55
C TYR A 127 12.91 0.74 3.50
N ILE A 128 13.79 1.74 3.40
CA ILE A 128 13.53 2.98 2.66
C ILE A 128 14.47 3.08 1.47
N SER A 129 13.92 3.16 0.27
CA SER A 129 14.68 3.54 -0.93
C SER A 129 14.95 5.03 -0.91
N ASN A 130 16.11 5.44 -0.43
CA ASN A 130 16.54 6.83 -0.29
C ASN A 130 17.16 7.31 -1.62
N HIS A 131 16.30 7.69 -2.56
CA HIS A 131 16.63 7.95 -3.96
C HIS A 131 17.73 8.98 -4.14
N GLY A 132 17.66 10.12 -3.45
CA GLY A 132 18.64 11.20 -3.61
C GLY A 132 20.05 10.86 -3.10
N THR A 133 20.21 9.75 -2.36
CA THR A 133 21.51 9.25 -1.91
C THR A 133 21.93 7.95 -2.56
N HIS A 134 21.08 7.36 -3.42
CA HIS A 134 21.30 6.07 -4.06
C HIS A 134 21.53 4.91 -3.06
N LYS A 135 20.79 4.92 -1.94
CA LYS A 135 20.91 3.93 -0.86
C LYS A 135 19.55 3.33 -0.52
N VAL A 136 19.58 2.10 -0.02
CA VAL A 136 18.48 1.56 0.77
C VAL A 136 18.89 1.60 2.24
N LEU A 137 18.06 2.20 3.07
CA LEU A 137 18.28 2.32 4.52
C LEU A 137 17.30 1.41 5.25
N SER A 138 17.79 0.69 6.26
CA SER A 138 16.95 0.11 7.30
C SER A 138 16.86 1.11 8.44
N TRP A 139 15.64 1.39 8.89
CA TRP A 139 15.35 2.32 9.98
C TRP A 139 14.53 1.60 11.02
N SER A 140 15.17 1.22 12.12
CA SER A 140 14.50 0.49 13.20
C SER A 140 13.43 1.34 13.86
N HIS A 141 12.42 0.68 14.42
CA HIS A 141 11.37 1.35 15.18
C HIS A 141 11.95 2.28 16.24
N ASN A 142 11.48 3.53 16.28
CA ASN A 142 11.98 4.60 17.18
C ASN A 142 13.48 4.96 17.06
N ALA A 143 14.19 4.50 16.04
CA ALA A 143 15.58 4.89 15.83
C ALA A 143 15.69 6.34 15.36
N LEU A 144 16.76 7.03 15.75
CA LEU A 144 17.08 8.38 15.31
C LEU A 144 17.87 8.41 14.00
N SER A 145 18.37 7.25 13.54
CA SER A 145 19.17 7.15 12.31
C SER A 145 18.94 5.81 11.62
N GLY A 146 19.15 5.79 10.32
CA GLY A 146 19.12 4.58 9.51
C GLY A 146 20.47 3.90 9.39
N ILE A 147 20.46 2.64 8.92
CA ILE A 147 21.64 1.85 8.57
C ILE A 147 21.58 1.56 7.08
N VAL A 148 22.71 1.69 6.36
CA VAL A 148 22.78 1.35 4.94
C VAL A 148 22.75 -0.17 4.78
N VAL A 149 21.71 -0.69 4.15
CA VAL A 149 21.57 -2.12 3.81
C VAL A 149 21.89 -2.42 2.36
N ALA A 150 21.79 -1.42 1.46
CA ALA A 150 22.21 -1.52 0.08
C ALA A 150 22.59 -0.14 -0.49
N GLY A 151 23.47 -0.11 -1.50
CA GLY A 151 23.92 1.12 -2.14
C GLY A 151 24.99 1.87 -1.31
N PHE A 152 26.26 1.67 -1.60
CA PHE A 152 27.34 2.33 -0.83
C PHE A 152 27.65 3.77 -1.28
N GLY A 153 26.77 4.41 -2.04
CA GLY A 153 26.77 5.86 -2.31
C GLY A 153 28.00 6.48 -2.96
N LYS A 154 29.00 5.68 -3.37
CA LYS A 154 30.12 6.12 -4.18
C LYS A 154 30.19 5.29 -5.45
N LYS A 155 29.86 5.88 -6.62
CA LYS A 155 30.42 5.37 -7.86
C LYS A 155 31.93 5.40 -7.72
N LYS A 156 32.58 4.23 -7.55
CA LYS A 156 33.98 4.12 -7.89
C LYS A 156 34.08 4.53 -9.37
N LYS A 157 35.04 5.38 -9.69
CA LYS A 157 35.35 5.85 -11.06
C LYS A 157 35.72 4.67 -11.98
N ASP A 158 35.88 3.47 -11.44
CA ASP A 158 36.33 2.28 -12.14
C ASP A 158 35.42 1.09 -11.82
N GLY A 159 34.53 0.76 -12.76
CA GLY A 159 33.96 -0.55 -12.99
C GLY A 159 33.14 -1.20 -11.85
N TYR A 160 32.19 -1.96 -12.28
CA TYR A 160 31.33 -2.84 -11.52
C TYR A 160 32.03 -3.61 -10.40
N LEU A 161 31.52 -3.52 -9.17
CA LEU A 161 31.90 -4.41 -8.09
C LEU A 161 31.60 -5.86 -8.50
N ARG A 162 32.65 -6.65 -8.76
CA ARG A 162 32.52 -8.11 -8.88
C ARG A 162 32.20 -8.63 -7.47
N HIS A 163 31.05 -9.29 -7.32
CA HIS A 163 30.77 -10.12 -6.15
C HIS A 163 31.86 -11.18 -6.05
N ARG A 164 32.71 -11.08 -5.03
CA ARG A 164 33.59 -12.19 -4.65
C ARG A 164 32.71 -13.25 -3.98
N LYS A 165 32.54 -14.38 -4.68
CA LYS A 165 32.08 -15.61 -4.04
C LYS A 165 33.21 -16.07 -3.12
N SER A 166 32.93 -16.21 -1.85
CA SER A 166 33.69 -17.04 -0.90
C SER A 166 32.97 -18.35 -0.74
#